data_efdcb3fe2ab92cdd6543cb6498cbb9c0
#
_entry.id   efdcb3fe2ab92cdd6543cb6498cbb9c0
#
_cell.length_a   1.000
_cell.length_b   1.000
_cell.length_c   1.000
_cell.angle_alpha   90.00
_cell.angle_beta   90.00
_cell.angle_gamma   90.00
#
_symmetry.space_group_name_H-M   'P 1'
#
loop_
_entity.id
_entity.type
_entity.pdbx_description
1 polymer ?
#
loop_
_entity_poly.entity_id
_entity_poly.type
_entity_poly.pdbx_seq_one_letter_code
_entity_poly.pdbx_strand_id
1 'polypeptide(L)'
;GITSLRVVGEKDFIDVAWKKAFSSGSFIGPDLYTCGWFITTTAGHFLKSGCAVEVDGVTEYLRVIREQIKNGVDFIKLNLTGGVMGPDWDKMPNTFPTDDELKAAFGLCHQRGFKVVAHAGGLDGIKKAVEYGAHTLEHGYQLDDDSVEMLSKSNTYFVPTLSLTHMNRGEDFADNEF
;
A
#
# COMPACT_ATOMS: atom_id res chain seq x y z
N GLY A 1 22.96 8.92 5.56
CA GLY A 1 23.23 7.52 5.91
C GLY A 1 22.23 6.51 5.36
N ILE A 2 21.16 6.96 4.64
CA ILE A 2 20.20 6.06 3.98
C ILE A 2 20.72 5.72 2.59
N THR A 3 20.95 4.43 2.33
CA THR A 3 21.48 3.92 1.07
C THR A 3 20.45 3.27 0.17
N SER A 4 19.28 2.89 0.71
CA SER A 4 18.19 2.32 -0.06
C SER A 4 16.84 2.78 0.48
N LEU A 5 15.88 3.03 -0.40
CA LEU A 5 14.51 3.44 -0.05
C LEU A 5 13.49 2.64 -0.86
N ARG A 6 12.39 2.29 -0.20
CA ARG A 6 11.17 1.82 -0.84
C ARG A 6 10.15 2.97 -0.85
N VAL A 7 9.81 3.45 -2.05
CA VAL A 7 8.86 4.54 -2.26
C VAL A 7 7.47 3.94 -2.46
N VAL A 8 6.53 4.25 -1.58
CA VAL A 8 5.21 3.59 -1.53
C VAL A 8 4.06 4.45 -2.07
N GLY A 9 4.38 5.40 -2.91
CA GLY A 9 3.42 6.24 -3.63
C GLY A 9 4.05 7.55 -4.09
N GLU A 10 4.04 7.78 -5.39
CA GLU A 10 4.50 9.04 -6.00
C GLU A 10 3.70 9.30 -7.28
N LYS A 11 3.42 10.57 -7.57
CA LYS A 11 2.70 10.96 -8.78
C LYS A 11 3.61 10.97 -10.01
N ASP A 12 3.01 10.82 -11.17
CA ASP A 12 3.66 11.01 -12.48
C ASP A 12 4.94 10.18 -12.66
N PHE A 13 5.07 9.07 -11.90
CA PHE A 13 6.25 8.20 -11.92
C PHE A 13 7.58 8.94 -11.67
N ILE A 14 7.54 10.01 -10.85
CA ILE A 14 8.74 10.76 -10.48
C ILE A 14 9.74 9.88 -9.75
N ASP A 15 9.27 8.95 -8.91
CA ASP A 15 10.10 7.95 -8.23
C ASP A 15 10.88 7.06 -9.24
N VAL A 16 10.24 6.62 -10.31
CA VAL A 16 10.87 5.85 -11.39
C VAL A 16 11.90 6.68 -12.15
N ALA A 17 11.61 7.97 -12.37
CA ALA A 17 12.55 8.90 -13.01
C ALA A 17 13.80 9.10 -12.13
N TRP A 18 13.63 9.32 -10.84
CA TRP A 18 14.73 9.42 -9.88
C TRP A 18 15.55 8.13 -9.78
N LYS A 19 14.88 6.99 -9.74
CA LYS A 19 15.57 5.68 -9.78
C LYS A 19 16.50 5.58 -10.97
N LYS A 20 16.03 5.94 -12.17
CA LYS A 20 16.85 5.95 -13.39
C LYS A 20 18.03 6.92 -13.30
N ALA A 21 17.79 8.12 -12.76
CA ALA A 21 18.82 9.14 -12.61
C ALA A 21 19.93 8.71 -11.62
N PHE A 22 19.58 8.06 -10.52
CA PHE A 22 20.56 7.55 -9.55
C PHE A 22 21.31 6.32 -10.10
N SER A 23 20.60 5.36 -10.67
CA SER A 23 21.20 4.13 -11.21
C SER A 23 22.12 4.39 -12.42
N SER A 24 21.89 5.45 -13.19
CA SER A 24 22.76 5.87 -14.29
C SER A 24 23.99 6.65 -13.84
N GLY A 25 24.08 7.02 -12.55
CA GLY A 25 25.14 7.90 -12.04
C GLY A 25 25.00 9.36 -12.39
N SER A 26 23.86 9.78 -13.01
CA SER A 26 23.62 11.20 -13.33
C SER A 26 23.46 12.06 -12.08
N PHE A 27 22.97 11.47 -10.99
CA PHE A 27 22.87 12.08 -9.66
C PHE A 27 23.31 11.07 -8.59
N ILE A 28 23.83 11.58 -7.49
CA ILE A 28 24.15 10.77 -6.31
C ILE A 28 22.88 10.64 -5.47
N GLY A 29 22.45 9.42 -5.18
CA GLY A 29 21.28 9.14 -4.35
C GLY A 29 21.24 7.69 -3.90
N PRO A 30 20.23 7.32 -3.10
CA PRO A 30 20.02 5.95 -2.65
C PRO A 30 19.51 5.06 -3.78
N ASP A 31 19.64 3.75 -3.61
CA ASP A 31 18.90 2.80 -4.43
C ASP A 31 17.39 2.94 -4.16
N LEU A 32 16.60 3.09 -5.22
CA LEU A 32 15.16 3.23 -5.10
C LEU A 32 14.43 1.98 -5.58
N TYR A 33 13.47 1.53 -4.76
CA TYR A 33 12.44 0.57 -5.14
C TYR A 33 11.12 1.33 -5.24
N THR A 34 10.47 1.30 -6.40
CA THR A 34 9.43 2.25 -6.79
C THR A 34 8.10 1.57 -7.10
N CYS A 35 7.00 2.27 -6.88
CA CYS A 35 5.66 1.79 -7.22
C CYS A 35 4.86 2.75 -8.12
N GLY A 36 5.37 3.96 -8.38
CA GLY A 36 4.57 4.99 -9.03
C GLY A 36 3.36 5.41 -8.19
N TRP A 37 2.19 5.48 -8.80
CA TRP A 37 0.94 5.74 -8.11
C TRP A 37 0.57 4.59 -7.16
N PHE A 38 0.07 4.90 -5.97
CA PHE A 38 -0.67 3.89 -5.23
C PHE A 38 -2.11 3.79 -5.76
N ILE A 39 -2.68 2.60 -5.73
CA ILE A 39 -3.99 2.28 -6.30
C ILE A 39 -5.01 2.21 -5.17
N THR A 40 -6.13 2.91 -5.32
CA THR A 40 -7.26 2.91 -4.40
C THR A 40 -8.56 3.01 -5.17
N THR A 41 -9.71 2.81 -4.52
CA THR A 41 -11.02 3.01 -5.15
C THR A 41 -11.38 4.49 -5.19
N THR A 42 -12.42 4.86 -5.95
CA THR A 42 -13.10 6.14 -5.77
C THR A 42 -13.51 6.29 -4.30
N ALA A 43 -13.27 7.48 -3.73
CA ALA A 43 -13.41 7.75 -2.29
C ALA A 43 -12.58 6.81 -1.40
N GLY A 44 -11.45 6.32 -1.89
CA GLY A 44 -10.53 5.48 -1.13
C GLY A 44 -9.53 6.27 -0.29
N HIS A 45 -8.50 5.58 0.20
CA HIS A 45 -7.57 6.15 1.17
C HIS A 45 -6.59 7.15 0.56
N PHE A 46 -6.36 8.24 1.29
CA PHE A 46 -5.27 9.21 1.13
C PHE A 46 -5.28 9.98 -0.20
N LEU A 47 -6.45 10.24 -0.77
CA LEU A 47 -6.61 10.95 -2.05
C LEU A 47 -6.01 12.35 -2.06
N LYS A 48 -6.01 13.04 -0.90
CA LYS A 48 -5.45 14.40 -0.76
C LYS A 48 -3.94 14.48 -1.02
N SER A 49 -3.23 13.35 -1.00
CA SER A 49 -1.78 13.33 -1.28
C SER A 49 -1.44 13.70 -2.73
N GLY A 50 -2.39 13.50 -3.65
CA GLY A 50 -2.15 13.63 -5.09
C GLY A 50 -1.25 12.53 -5.67
N CYS A 51 -1.00 11.44 -4.91
CA CYS A 51 -0.19 10.30 -5.34
C CYS A 51 -1.03 9.05 -5.59
N ALA A 52 -2.36 9.17 -5.55
CA ALA A 52 -3.32 8.09 -5.79
C ALA A 52 -3.77 8.06 -7.24
N VAL A 53 -4.04 6.85 -7.74
CA VAL A 53 -4.90 6.63 -8.88
C VAL A 53 -6.17 5.91 -8.41
N GLU A 54 -7.33 6.51 -8.72
CA GLU A 54 -8.63 5.93 -8.38
C GLU A 54 -9.05 4.94 -9.46
N VAL A 55 -9.55 3.78 -9.05
CA VAL A 55 -10.01 2.71 -9.92
C VAL A 55 -11.23 2.02 -9.34
N ASP A 56 -12.19 1.68 -10.17
CA ASP A 56 -13.39 0.94 -9.77
C ASP A 56 -13.62 -0.24 -10.71
N GLY A 57 -13.88 -1.40 -10.14
CA GLY A 57 -14.13 -2.63 -10.86
C GLY A 57 -12.86 -3.32 -11.39
N VAL A 58 -12.97 -4.60 -11.59
CA VAL A 58 -11.87 -5.50 -12.00
C VAL A 58 -11.10 -4.98 -13.23
N THR A 59 -11.81 -4.48 -14.22
CA THR A 59 -11.19 -4.04 -15.49
C THR A 59 -10.22 -2.88 -15.28
N GLU A 60 -10.58 -1.90 -14.44
CA GLU A 60 -9.72 -0.76 -14.18
C GLU A 60 -8.52 -1.13 -13.32
N TYR A 61 -8.70 -1.95 -12.29
CA TYR A 61 -7.58 -2.51 -11.53
C TYR A 61 -6.55 -3.17 -12.45
N LEU A 62 -7.00 -4.06 -13.33
CA LEU A 62 -6.11 -4.76 -14.26
C LEU A 62 -5.43 -3.81 -15.25
N ARG A 63 -6.15 -2.79 -15.74
CA ARG A 63 -5.60 -1.78 -16.65
C ARG A 63 -4.50 -0.98 -15.97
N VAL A 64 -4.78 -0.42 -14.79
CA VAL A 64 -3.84 0.43 -14.06
C VAL A 64 -2.62 -0.35 -13.60
N ILE A 65 -2.77 -1.58 -13.10
CA ILE A 65 -1.63 -2.43 -12.75
C ILE A 65 -0.70 -2.64 -13.96
N ARG A 66 -1.26 -2.91 -15.14
CA ARG A 66 -0.46 -3.05 -16.38
C ARG A 66 0.23 -1.75 -16.77
N GLU A 67 -0.41 -0.61 -16.53
CA GLU A 67 0.19 0.70 -16.77
C GLU A 67 1.35 0.99 -15.82
N GLN A 68 1.20 0.70 -14.53
CA GLN A 68 2.30 0.78 -13.56
C GLN A 68 3.49 -0.07 -14.01
N ILE A 69 3.24 -1.34 -14.36
CA ILE A 69 4.27 -2.25 -14.86
C ILE A 69 4.95 -1.71 -16.11
N LYS A 70 4.18 -1.17 -17.07
CA LYS A 70 4.71 -0.56 -18.30
C LYS A 70 5.64 0.61 -18.01
N ASN A 71 5.36 1.39 -16.97
CA ASN A 71 6.18 2.53 -16.56
C ASN A 71 7.45 2.12 -15.79
N GLY A 72 7.62 0.85 -15.46
CA GLY A 72 8.86 0.32 -14.90
C GLY A 72 8.97 0.38 -13.39
N VAL A 73 7.83 0.25 -12.70
CA VAL A 73 7.79 0.10 -11.24
C VAL A 73 8.37 -1.26 -10.81
N ASP A 74 8.81 -1.37 -9.56
CA ASP A 74 9.33 -2.62 -8.98
C ASP A 74 8.25 -3.45 -8.30
N PHE A 75 7.19 -2.83 -7.80
CA PHE A 75 6.08 -3.46 -7.10
C PHE A 75 4.80 -2.66 -7.26
N ILE A 76 3.69 -3.24 -6.89
CA ILE A 76 2.37 -2.60 -6.93
C ILE A 76 1.94 -2.23 -5.50
N LYS A 77 1.52 -0.98 -5.27
CA LYS A 77 0.96 -0.51 -4.00
C LYS A 77 -0.55 -0.41 -4.08
N LEU A 78 -1.22 -1.17 -3.22
CA LEU A 78 -2.68 -1.17 -3.07
C LEU A 78 -3.09 -0.61 -1.72
N ASN A 79 -4.10 0.25 -1.68
CA ASN A 79 -4.74 0.68 -0.45
C ASN A 79 -6.05 -0.08 -0.27
N LEU A 80 -6.09 -0.95 0.75
CA LEU A 80 -7.23 -1.83 1.02
C LEU A 80 -8.23 -1.19 1.97
N THR A 81 -7.75 -0.41 2.94
CA THR A 81 -8.60 0.23 3.95
C THR A 81 -8.36 1.73 4.02
N GLY A 82 -9.21 2.42 4.75
CA GLY A 82 -8.94 3.78 5.18
C GLY A 82 -7.80 3.89 6.18
N GLY A 83 -7.55 5.11 6.63
CA GLY A 83 -6.47 5.43 7.54
C GLY A 83 -6.90 6.28 8.73
N VAL A 84 -5.92 6.73 9.49
CA VAL A 84 -6.12 7.49 10.75
C VAL A 84 -6.38 8.99 10.54
N MET A 85 -6.01 9.55 9.39
CA MET A 85 -6.07 11.00 9.12
C MET A 85 -7.06 11.37 8.01
N GLY A 86 -7.94 10.45 7.62
CA GLY A 86 -8.89 10.67 6.53
C GLY A 86 -10.18 11.36 6.97
N PRO A 87 -11.00 11.86 6.01
CA PRO A 87 -12.36 12.31 6.26
C PRO A 87 -13.26 11.13 6.70
N ASP A 88 -14.54 11.41 7.01
CA ASP A 88 -15.44 10.41 7.57
C ASP A 88 -15.65 9.15 6.72
N TRP A 89 -15.48 9.23 5.42
CA TRP A 89 -15.54 8.09 4.51
C TRP A 89 -14.20 7.32 4.39
N ASP A 90 -13.08 7.92 4.80
CA ASP A 90 -11.74 7.33 4.80
C ASP A 90 -11.34 6.87 6.21
N LYS A 91 -12.16 6.01 6.81
CA LYS A 91 -11.90 5.46 8.14
C LYS A 91 -11.20 4.12 8.05
N MET A 92 -10.32 3.88 8.99
CA MET A 92 -9.48 2.69 9.07
C MET A 92 -10.24 1.35 9.00
N PRO A 93 -11.42 1.17 9.64
CA PRO A 93 -12.16 -0.08 9.54
C PRO A 93 -12.77 -0.34 8.15
N ASN A 94 -12.90 0.70 7.32
CA ASN A 94 -13.57 0.56 6.02
C ASN A 94 -12.63 -0.11 5.01
N THR A 95 -13.02 -1.27 4.52
CA THR A 95 -12.36 -1.94 3.39
C THR A 95 -13.00 -1.46 2.10
N PHE A 96 -12.21 -0.96 1.16
CA PHE A 96 -12.72 -0.32 -0.05
C PHE A 96 -12.86 -1.28 -1.23
N PRO A 97 -11.83 -2.05 -1.61
CA PRO A 97 -11.96 -2.96 -2.73
C PRO A 97 -12.87 -4.15 -2.39
N THR A 98 -13.67 -4.57 -3.36
CA THR A 98 -14.41 -5.83 -3.30
C THR A 98 -13.47 -7.03 -3.41
N ASP A 99 -13.94 -8.21 -3.02
CA ASP A 99 -13.15 -9.44 -3.13
C ASP A 99 -12.79 -9.78 -4.58
N ASP A 100 -13.67 -9.51 -5.54
CA ASP A 100 -13.38 -9.73 -6.97
C ASP A 100 -12.26 -8.81 -7.48
N GLU A 101 -12.24 -7.54 -7.04
CA GLU A 101 -11.18 -6.59 -7.37
C GLU A 101 -9.85 -7.01 -6.76
N LEU A 102 -9.83 -7.40 -5.49
CA LEU A 102 -8.62 -7.89 -4.82
C LEU A 102 -8.10 -9.17 -5.48
N LYS A 103 -8.97 -10.16 -5.72
CA LYS A 103 -8.61 -11.41 -6.37
C LYS A 103 -8.00 -11.16 -7.76
N ALA A 104 -8.57 -10.27 -8.53
CA ALA A 104 -8.06 -9.93 -9.85
C ALA A 104 -6.72 -9.18 -9.78
N ALA A 105 -6.61 -8.18 -8.90
CA ALA A 105 -5.41 -7.38 -8.73
C ALA A 105 -4.22 -8.22 -8.26
N PHE A 106 -4.39 -8.97 -7.17
CA PHE A 106 -3.35 -9.85 -6.64
C PHE A 106 -3.00 -10.96 -7.63
N GLY A 107 -4.01 -11.59 -8.25
CA GLY A 107 -3.82 -12.65 -9.25
C GLY A 107 -2.97 -12.17 -10.43
N LEU A 108 -3.24 -10.97 -10.97
CA LEU A 108 -2.42 -10.40 -12.05
C LEU A 108 -0.99 -10.11 -11.60
N CYS A 109 -0.82 -9.52 -10.41
CA CYS A 109 0.51 -9.22 -9.86
C CYS A 109 1.34 -10.51 -9.72
N HIS A 110 0.78 -11.54 -9.08
CA HIS A 110 1.47 -12.83 -8.88
C HIS A 110 1.79 -13.50 -10.20
N GLN A 111 0.84 -13.52 -11.15
CA GLN A 111 1.07 -14.08 -12.50
C GLN A 111 2.22 -13.39 -13.22
N ARG A 112 2.41 -12.08 -12.99
CA ARG A 112 3.46 -11.28 -13.62
C ARG A 112 4.75 -11.20 -12.80
N GLY A 113 4.81 -11.87 -11.63
CA GLY A 113 5.96 -11.85 -10.72
C GLY A 113 6.17 -10.53 -9.96
N PHE A 114 5.11 -9.70 -9.86
CA PHE A 114 5.16 -8.45 -9.11
C PHE A 114 4.71 -8.65 -7.68
N LYS A 115 5.45 -8.05 -6.75
CA LYS A 115 5.10 -8.00 -5.34
C LYS A 115 3.98 -7.00 -5.10
N VAL A 116 3.07 -7.32 -4.17
CA VAL A 116 2.02 -6.40 -3.73
C VAL A 116 2.35 -5.87 -2.35
N VAL A 117 2.34 -4.56 -2.21
CA VAL A 117 2.49 -3.83 -0.95
C VAL A 117 1.11 -3.29 -0.57
N ALA A 118 0.56 -3.76 0.54
CA ALA A 118 -0.81 -3.48 0.94
C ALA A 118 -0.86 -2.50 2.13
N HIS A 119 -1.47 -1.32 1.96
CA HIS A 119 -1.94 -0.54 3.09
C HIS A 119 -3.21 -1.18 3.63
N ALA A 120 -3.18 -1.59 4.89
CA ALA A 120 -4.35 -2.09 5.60
C ALA A 120 -4.22 -1.80 7.10
N GLY A 121 -5.04 -0.88 7.59
CA GLY A 121 -5.10 -0.55 9.01
C GLY A 121 -6.22 -1.31 9.74
N GLY A 122 -7.38 -1.49 9.09
CA GLY A 122 -8.54 -2.19 9.63
C GLY A 122 -8.43 -3.70 9.51
N LEU A 123 -9.06 -4.41 10.45
CA LEU A 123 -8.92 -5.86 10.62
C LEU A 123 -9.31 -6.69 9.39
N ASP A 124 -10.43 -6.36 8.72
CA ASP A 124 -10.86 -7.08 7.50
C ASP A 124 -9.83 -6.93 6.38
N GLY A 125 -9.35 -5.71 6.13
CA GLY A 125 -8.31 -5.47 5.13
C GLY A 125 -6.97 -6.14 5.46
N ILE A 126 -6.61 -6.22 6.75
CA ILE A 126 -5.42 -6.95 7.22
C ILE A 126 -5.52 -8.43 6.86
N LYS A 127 -6.64 -9.08 7.23
CA LYS A 127 -6.88 -10.50 6.93
C LYS A 127 -6.88 -10.75 5.42
N LYS A 128 -7.54 -9.91 4.63
CA LYS A 128 -7.53 -9.98 3.17
C LYS A 128 -6.13 -9.79 2.57
N ALA A 129 -5.34 -8.83 3.07
CA ALA A 129 -3.98 -8.63 2.59
C ALA A 129 -3.13 -9.90 2.75
N VAL A 130 -3.24 -10.56 3.90
CA VAL A 130 -2.50 -11.82 4.19
C VAL A 130 -3.05 -12.97 3.33
N GLU A 131 -4.37 -13.13 3.25
CA GLU A 131 -5.05 -14.19 2.50
C GLU A 131 -4.71 -14.14 1.01
N TYR A 132 -4.75 -12.95 0.41
CA TYR A 132 -4.40 -12.76 -1.01
C TYR A 132 -2.90 -12.75 -1.27
N GLY A 133 -2.05 -12.88 -0.24
CA GLY A 133 -0.61 -13.04 -0.38
C GLY A 133 0.12 -11.72 -0.67
N ALA A 134 -0.20 -10.67 0.07
CA ALA A 134 0.59 -9.45 0.06
C ALA A 134 2.06 -9.75 0.41
N HIS A 135 2.99 -9.13 -0.29
CA HIS A 135 4.41 -9.23 0.07
C HIS A 135 4.69 -8.47 1.37
N THR A 136 4.10 -7.30 1.53
CA THR A 136 4.17 -6.55 2.78
C THR A 136 2.79 -6.04 3.19
N LEU A 137 2.53 -6.08 4.50
CA LEU A 137 1.42 -5.44 5.17
C LEU A 137 1.95 -4.16 5.82
N GLU A 138 1.44 -3.01 5.39
CA GLU A 138 1.77 -1.71 5.94
C GLU A 138 0.76 -1.33 7.03
N HIS A 139 1.28 -0.85 8.15
CA HIS A 139 0.58 -0.35 9.33
C HIS A 139 -0.01 -1.44 10.23
N GLY A 140 -1.06 -2.16 9.82
CA GLY A 140 -1.65 -3.23 10.62
C GLY A 140 -2.16 -2.77 12.01
N TYR A 141 -2.83 -1.60 12.10
CA TYR A 141 -3.16 -0.99 13.39
C TYR A 141 -4.14 -1.81 14.24
N GLN A 142 -5.08 -2.52 13.60
CA GLN A 142 -6.12 -3.31 14.28
C GLN A 142 -5.84 -4.81 14.25
N LEU A 143 -4.59 -5.24 14.50
CA LEU A 143 -4.27 -6.65 14.61
C LEU A 143 -4.99 -7.27 15.83
N ASP A 144 -5.65 -8.41 15.59
CA ASP A 144 -6.15 -9.33 16.62
C ASP A 144 -5.29 -10.61 16.66
N ASP A 145 -5.54 -11.49 17.63
CA ASP A 145 -4.79 -12.72 17.81
C ASP A 145 -4.87 -13.62 16.56
N ASP A 146 -6.04 -13.69 15.90
CA ASP A 146 -6.24 -14.48 14.69
C ASP A 146 -5.41 -13.93 13.52
N SER A 147 -5.41 -12.63 13.32
CA SER A 147 -4.63 -11.99 12.24
C SER A 147 -3.13 -12.06 12.49
N VAL A 148 -2.69 -12.00 13.74
CA VAL A 148 -1.30 -12.25 14.13
C VAL A 148 -0.91 -13.69 13.82
N GLU A 149 -1.76 -14.65 14.14
CA GLU A 149 -1.52 -16.06 13.81
C GLU A 149 -1.48 -16.28 12.29
N MET A 150 -2.41 -15.70 11.53
CA MET A 150 -2.40 -15.75 10.06
C MET A 150 -1.09 -15.18 9.50
N LEU A 151 -0.70 -13.99 9.97
CA LEU A 151 0.51 -13.31 9.54
C LEU A 151 1.77 -14.15 9.84
N SER A 152 1.85 -14.75 11.03
CA SER A 152 2.98 -15.59 11.46
C SER A 152 3.17 -16.85 10.61
N LYS A 153 2.10 -17.35 10.00
CA LYS A 153 2.10 -18.54 9.11
C LYS A 153 2.25 -18.17 7.63
N SER A 154 2.26 -16.89 7.30
CA SER A 154 2.34 -16.37 5.93
C SER A 154 3.78 -16.05 5.53
N ASN A 155 3.97 -15.68 4.25
CA ASN A 155 5.20 -15.09 3.74
C ASN A 155 5.12 -13.56 3.67
N THR A 156 4.14 -12.94 4.32
CA THR A 156 3.94 -11.50 4.35
C THR A 156 4.85 -10.84 5.38
N TYR A 157 5.62 -9.85 4.97
CA TYR A 157 6.42 -9.04 5.90
C TYR A 157 5.56 -7.95 6.50
N PHE A 158 5.67 -7.74 7.81
CA PHE A 158 4.95 -6.69 8.52
C PHE A 158 5.79 -5.42 8.66
N VAL A 159 5.22 -4.28 8.26
CA VAL A 159 5.86 -2.95 8.32
C VAL A 159 5.00 -2.01 9.19
N PRO A 160 5.20 -1.99 10.50
CA PRO A 160 4.25 -1.42 11.47
C PRO A 160 4.22 0.12 11.53
N THR A 161 5.12 0.83 10.84
CA THR A 161 5.22 2.30 10.90
C THR A 161 5.20 2.87 12.33
N LEU A 162 6.00 2.28 13.21
CA LEU A 162 5.99 2.54 14.65
C LEU A 162 6.15 4.01 15.02
N SER A 163 6.91 4.79 14.25
CA SER A 163 7.10 6.22 14.51
C SER A 163 5.77 6.97 14.52
N LEU A 164 4.88 6.68 13.57
CA LEU A 164 3.57 7.32 13.49
C LEU A 164 2.70 6.95 14.68
N THR A 165 2.65 5.67 15.03
CA THR A 165 1.87 5.20 16.19
C THR A 165 2.45 5.65 17.53
N HIS A 166 3.76 5.78 17.62
CA HIS A 166 4.41 6.22 18.86
C HIS A 166 4.31 7.74 19.09
N MET A 167 4.47 8.53 18.05
CA MET A 167 4.36 9.99 18.13
C MET A 167 2.95 10.47 18.49
N ASN A 168 1.94 9.70 18.11
CA ASN A 168 0.53 10.01 18.36
C ASN A 168 -0.02 9.40 19.67
N ARG A 169 0.82 8.85 20.56
CA ARG A 169 0.41 8.40 21.90
C ARG A 169 0.19 9.54 22.91
N GLY A 170 0.40 10.83 22.51
CA GLY A 170 -0.04 11.97 23.29
C GLY A 170 -1.51 12.25 23.01
N GLU A 171 -2.29 12.35 24.03
CA GLU A 171 -3.66 12.84 24.25
C GLU A 171 -4.73 12.70 23.15
N ASP A 172 -4.39 12.76 21.86
CA ASP A 172 -5.36 12.77 20.75
C ASP A 172 -5.80 11.37 20.27
N PHE A 173 -5.12 10.30 20.66
CA PHE A 173 -5.49 8.92 20.30
C PHE A 173 -6.30 8.18 21.36
N ALA A 174 -6.40 8.72 22.58
CA ALA A 174 -7.16 8.11 23.66
C ALA A 174 -8.68 8.21 23.45
N ASP A 175 -9.13 9.15 22.61
CA ASP A 175 -10.56 9.43 22.38
C ASP A 175 -11.05 9.00 20.98
N ASN A 176 -10.18 8.48 20.12
CA ASN A 176 -10.61 7.90 18.86
C ASN A 176 -10.79 6.39 19.04
N GLU A 177 -12.02 5.95 19.07
CA GLU A 177 -12.38 4.53 19.02
C GLU A 177 -11.72 3.87 17.79
N PHE A 178 -10.63 3.12 18.07
CA PHE A 178 -10.06 2.19 17.12
C PHE A 178 -10.91 0.92 17.12
#